data_89392a7b2204b0a72313f6776f39b025
#
_entry.id   89392a7b2204b0a72313f6776f39b025
#
_cell.length_a   1.000
_cell.length_b   1.000
_cell.length_c   1.000
_cell.angle_alpha   90.00
_cell.angle_beta   90.00
_cell.angle_gamma   90.00
#
_symmetry.space_group_name_H-M   'P 1'
#
loop_
_entity.id
_entity.type
_entity.pdbx_description
1 polymer ?
#
loop_
_entity_poly.entity_id
_entity_poly.type
_entity_poly.pdbx_seq_one_letter_code
_entity_poly.pdbx_strand_id
1 'polypeptide(L)'
;MINGDLRLKKTKLFLFTDSFPYGKGEKTFILPELPALLDNFDVTVISSAPQSDYEQKELITLLPDEIQVIWYPMGAVTGISVIKYLLPFLFYKGSWQEIITIIKTRKHVFSRIKKTLFFFADAERFRRWLKKENILGTEKAICYSYWYVHRILSIARERKKHPNIKLITRAHGYDLYEERNSCCWQPYKSIMDAYVDKVFFISQHGYDYYRERFSRTGQNPTKYIINYLGTDRQIQSIKKERRNCPFLLVSCSSILPVKRISLIVEALALLEHCNIRWVHFGDGSDFDKIKEQARKLLGGKPDILYELRGHVANKDIISYYKTEEPDCFIMTSVSEGSPVAMQEAISFGVPIIGTAVGGIPEMIDQNGILLSENPSAMEAAGAIQCIYDMDDEAYQKMERKSLQIWTQKYDREKNIREFIQILNRISDEE
;
A
#
# COMPACT_ATOMS: atom_id res chain seq x y z
N MET A 1 4.35 -43.95 -28.28
CA MET A 1 4.98 -42.67 -27.95
C MET A 1 3.92 -41.61 -28.09
N ILE A 2 3.22 -41.30 -27.01
CA ILE A 2 2.32 -40.15 -26.92
C ILE A 2 2.51 -39.65 -25.48
N ASN A 3 3.53 -38.83 -25.27
CA ASN A 3 3.60 -37.93 -24.11
C ASN A 3 3.07 -36.58 -24.58
N GLY A 4 1.76 -36.46 -24.71
CA GLY A 4 1.08 -35.18 -24.75
C GLY A 4 1.04 -34.66 -23.33
N ASP A 5 1.89 -33.68 -23.05
CA ASP A 5 1.84 -32.87 -21.84
C ASP A 5 0.43 -32.24 -21.76
N LEU A 6 -0.45 -32.90 -21.03
CA LEU A 6 -1.73 -32.32 -20.57
C LEU A 6 -1.40 -31.27 -19.52
N ARG A 7 -0.79 -30.13 -19.94
CA ARG A 7 -0.79 -28.94 -19.11
C ARG A 7 -2.26 -28.57 -18.89
N LEU A 8 -2.76 -28.83 -17.70
CA LEU A 8 -4.08 -28.36 -17.29
C LEU A 8 -4.17 -26.88 -17.65
N LYS A 9 -5.21 -26.50 -18.42
CA LYS A 9 -5.42 -25.11 -18.85
C LYS A 9 -5.51 -24.23 -17.62
N LYS A 10 -4.54 -23.34 -17.41
CA LYS A 10 -4.53 -22.40 -16.27
C LYS A 10 -5.80 -21.54 -16.31
N THR A 11 -6.37 -21.27 -15.15
CA THR A 11 -7.51 -20.35 -15.03
C THR A 11 -7.07 -18.94 -15.42
N LYS A 12 -7.89 -18.25 -16.17
CA LYS A 12 -7.62 -16.87 -16.61
C LYS A 12 -7.69 -15.89 -15.44
N LEU A 13 -6.69 -15.01 -15.33
CA LEU A 13 -6.65 -13.96 -14.32
C LEU A 13 -6.44 -12.60 -15.00
N PHE A 14 -7.43 -11.73 -14.87
CA PHE A 14 -7.33 -10.35 -15.29
C PHE A 14 -6.86 -9.48 -14.12
N LEU A 15 -5.62 -8.98 -14.20
CA LEU A 15 -5.04 -8.08 -13.22
C LEU A 15 -5.27 -6.62 -13.64
N PHE A 16 -6.16 -5.92 -12.94
CA PHE A 16 -6.48 -4.52 -13.21
C PHE A 16 -5.62 -3.60 -12.35
N THR A 17 -4.85 -2.73 -13.00
CA THR A 17 -3.88 -1.82 -12.38
C THR A 17 -4.16 -0.36 -12.74
N ASP A 18 -3.61 0.59 -11.97
CA ASP A 18 -3.71 2.02 -12.29
C ASP A 18 -2.64 2.42 -13.33
N SER A 19 -1.38 2.08 -13.08
CA SER A 19 -0.27 2.49 -13.95
C SER A 19 0.63 1.34 -14.39
N PHE A 20 0.71 0.24 -13.64
CA PHE A 20 1.54 -0.91 -14.00
C PHE A 20 1.07 -1.55 -15.31
N PRO A 21 1.96 -1.92 -16.27
CA PRO A 21 3.42 -1.91 -16.17
C PRO A 21 4.09 -0.62 -16.68
N TYR A 22 3.34 0.39 -17.08
CA TYR A 22 3.87 1.59 -17.73
C TYR A 22 4.42 2.63 -16.73
N GLY A 23 3.80 2.75 -15.55
CA GLY A 23 4.18 3.71 -14.51
C GLY A 23 4.96 3.07 -13.37
N LYS A 24 5.69 3.90 -12.61
CA LYS A 24 6.57 3.46 -11.50
C LYS A 24 5.83 3.17 -10.19
N GLY A 25 4.62 3.73 -10.00
CA GLY A 25 3.93 3.75 -8.71
C GLY A 25 3.56 2.38 -8.13
N GLU A 26 3.18 1.41 -8.97
CA GLU A 26 2.74 0.08 -8.55
C GLU A 26 3.82 -1.00 -8.67
N LYS A 27 4.96 -0.67 -9.31
CA LYS A 27 6.04 -1.62 -9.61
C LYS A 27 6.51 -2.38 -8.38
N THR A 28 6.77 -1.67 -7.30
CA THR A 28 7.32 -2.22 -6.05
C THR A 28 6.41 -3.28 -5.42
N PHE A 29 5.11 -3.19 -5.70
CA PHE A 29 4.10 -4.08 -5.11
C PHE A 29 3.73 -5.24 -6.02
N ILE A 30 3.58 -4.98 -7.34
CA ILE A 30 3.06 -5.98 -8.29
C ILE A 30 4.16 -6.90 -8.81
N LEU A 31 5.35 -6.36 -9.13
CA LEU A 31 6.44 -7.19 -9.66
C LEU A 31 6.81 -8.39 -8.77
N PRO A 32 6.86 -8.27 -7.43
CA PRO A 32 7.16 -9.42 -6.60
C PRO A 32 6.10 -10.53 -6.60
N GLU A 33 4.83 -10.18 -6.83
CA GLU A 33 3.72 -11.16 -6.89
C GLU A 33 3.61 -11.82 -8.27
N LEU A 34 4.06 -11.13 -9.31
CA LEU A 34 3.82 -11.50 -10.70
C LEU A 34 4.34 -12.89 -11.09
N PRO A 35 5.57 -13.33 -10.70
CA PRO A 35 6.04 -14.67 -11.01
C PRO A 35 5.11 -15.76 -10.48
N ALA A 36 4.68 -15.64 -9.21
CA ALA A 36 3.79 -16.61 -8.61
C ALA A 36 2.39 -16.62 -9.26
N LEU A 37 1.90 -15.47 -9.70
CA LEU A 37 0.66 -15.38 -10.47
C LEU A 37 0.80 -16.08 -11.83
N LEU A 38 1.91 -15.87 -12.53
CA LEU A 38 2.18 -16.51 -13.83
C LEU A 38 2.36 -18.02 -13.74
N ASP A 39 2.97 -18.50 -12.67
CA ASP A 39 3.13 -19.94 -12.46
C ASP A 39 1.79 -20.66 -12.30
N ASN A 40 0.78 -19.99 -11.76
CA ASN A 40 -0.52 -20.58 -11.41
C ASN A 40 -1.67 -20.20 -12.36
N PHE A 41 -1.62 -19.05 -13.04
CA PHE A 41 -2.72 -18.49 -13.81
C PHE A 41 -2.27 -18.04 -15.22
N ASP A 42 -3.25 -17.98 -16.14
CA ASP A 42 -3.10 -17.29 -17.43
C ASP A 42 -3.38 -15.78 -17.19
N VAL A 43 -2.31 -15.01 -17.04
CA VAL A 43 -2.40 -13.62 -16.57
C VAL A 43 -2.50 -12.64 -17.75
N THR A 44 -3.54 -11.82 -17.74
CA THR A 44 -3.65 -10.63 -18.59
C THR A 44 -3.66 -9.38 -17.72
N VAL A 45 -2.70 -8.49 -17.89
CA VAL A 45 -2.64 -7.20 -17.20
C VAL A 45 -3.47 -6.16 -17.96
N ILE A 46 -4.37 -5.49 -17.26
CA ILE A 46 -5.19 -4.40 -17.80
C ILE A 46 -4.79 -3.11 -17.10
N SER A 47 -4.00 -2.31 -17.79
CA SER A 47 -3.44 -1.06 -17.26
C SER A 47 -4.29 0.14 -17.61
N SER A 48 -4.58 0.98 -16.63
CA SER A 48 -5.23 2.29 -16.81
C SER A 48 -4.22 3.45 -16.80
N ALA A 49 -2.97 3.18 -17.18
CA ALA A 49 -1.91 4.17 -17.19
C ALA A 49 -2.28 5.44 -17.97
N PRO A 50 -1.85 6.62 -17.50
CA PRO A 50 -1.90 7.83 -18.31
C PRO A 50 -1.17 7.65 -19.64
N GLN A 51 -1.57 8.40 -20.66
CA GLN A 51 -0.96 8.31 -21.98
C GLN A 51 0.54 8.63 -21.94
N SER A 52 0.97 9.57 -21.09
CA SER A 52 2.39 9.90 -20.88
C SER A 52 3.22 8.70 -20.45
N ASP A 53 2.72 7.90 -19.51
CA ASP A 53 3.41 6.72 -19.01
C ASP A 53 3.39 5.59 -20.06
N TYR A 54 2.25 5.43 -20.76
CA TYR A 54 2.11 4.46 -21.84
C TYR A 54 3.10 4.71 -22.99
N GLU A 55 3.33 5.96 -23.36
CA GLU A 55 4.26 6.33 -24.43
C GLU A 55 5.73 6.09 -24.05
N GLN A 56 6.08 6.20 -22.77
CA GLN A 56 7.45 5.95 -22.30
C GLN A 56 7.84 4.47 -22.28
N LYS A 57 6.89 3.56 -22.08
CA LYS A 57 7.05 2.09 -22.08
C LYS A 57 8.21 1.53 -21.24
N GLU A 58 8.75 2.30 -20.30
CA GLU A 58 9.98 1.97 -19.55
C GLU A 58 9.95 0.61 -18.83
N LEU A 59 8.78 0.17 -18.37
CA LEU A 59 8.67 -1.04 -17.56
C LEU A 59 8.19 -2.27 -18.34
N ILE A 60 7.68 -2.11 -19.54
CA ILE A 60 7.17 -3.23 -20.34
C ILE A 60 8.27 -4.24 -20.68
N THR A 61 9.51 -3.74 -20.84
CA THR A 61 10.70 -4.56 -21.13
C THR A 61 11.13 -5.46 -19.93
N LEU A 62 10.57 -5.24 -18.76
CA LEU A 62 10.84 -6.05 -17.57
C LEU A 62 9.84 -7.20 -17.40
N LEU A 63 8.81 -7.26 -18.24
CA LEU A 63 7.82 -8.32 -18.21
C LEU A 63 8.27 -9.49 -19.10
N PRO A 64 7.97 -10.74 -18.71
CA PRO A 64 8.09 -11.88 -19.59
C PRO A 64 7.24 -11.68 -20.85
N ASP A 65 7.75 -12.10 -22.02
CA ASP A 65 7.07 -11.96 -23.33
C ASP A 65 5.68 -12.65 -23.38
N GLU A 66 5.44 -13.58 -22.46
CA GLU A 66 4.21 -14.37 -22.37
C GLU A 66 3.04 -13.58 -21.77
N ILE A 67 3.27 -12.40 -21.18
CA ILE A 67 2.22 -11.63 -20.52
C ILE A 67 1.49 -10.76 -21.54
N GLN A 68 0.20 -10.99 -21.66
CA GLN A 68 -0.67 -10.07 -22.39
C GLN A 68 -0.91 -8.81 -21.58
N VAL A 69 -0.58 -7.65 -22.13
CA VAL A 69 -0.88 -6.34 -21.53
C VAL A 69 -1.86 -5.60 -22.44
N ILE A 70 -2.99 -5.21 -21.86
CA ILE A 70 -4.01 -4.41 -22.55
C ILE A 70 -4.05 -3.02 -21.88
N TRP A 71 -3.81 -2.00 -22.68
CA TRP A 71 -3.91 -0.63 -22.21
C TRP A 71 -5.32 -0.07 -22.35
N TYR A 72 -5.88 0.43 -21.26
CA TYR A 72 -7.11 1.20 -21.24
C TYR A 72 -6.79 2.70 -21.27
N PRO A 73 -7.12 3.44 -22.35
CA PRO A 73 -6.79 4.85 -22.47
C PRO A 73 -7.63 5.69 -21.50
N MET A 74 -7.07 6.01 -20.34
CA MET A 74 -7.71 6.83 -19.32
C MET A 74 -7.47 8.32 -19.61
N GLY A 75 -8.22 8.89 -20.55
CA GLY A 75 -8.29 10.34 -20.72
C GLY A 75 -9.21 10.99 -19.70
N ALA A 76 -9.00 12.26 -19.37
CA ALA A 76 -9.89 12.99 -18.47
C ALA A 76 -11.32 13.04 -19.06
N VAL A 77 -12.32 12.70 -18.25
CA VAL A 77 -13.72 12.88 -18.62
C VAL A 77 -14.08 14.34 -18.35
N THR A 78 -14.09 15.16 -19.39
CA THR A 78 -14.35 16.60 -19.28
C THR A 78 -15.49 17.03 -20.20
N GLY A 79 -16.13 18.14 -19.87
CA GLY A 79 -17.14 18.78 -20.71
C GLY A 79 -18.40 17.92 -20.96
N ILE A 80 -18.94 18.02 -22.16
CA ILE A 80 -20.19 17.33 -22.59
C ILE A 80 -20.02 15.80 -22.54
N SER A 81 -18.82 15.27 -22.66
CA SER A 81 -18.57 13.82 -22.58
C SER A 81 -18.96 13.21 -21.22
N VAL A 82 -18.90 13.97 -20.14
CA VAL A 82 -19.36 13.55 -18.80
C VAL A 82 -20.82 13.16 -18.81
N ILE A 83 -21.67 13.95 -19.48
CA ILE A 83 -23.13 13.76 -19.52
C ILE A 83 -23.47 12.37 -20.12
N LYS A 84 -22.75 11.96 -21.17
CA LYS A 84 -22.93 10.65 -21.81
C LYS A 84 -22.72 9.48 -20.81
N TYR A 85 -21.81 9.63 -19.88
CA TYR A 85 -21.49 8.60 -18.88
C TYR A 85 -22.35 8.73 -17.61
N LEU A 86 -22.96 9.89 -17.37
CA LEU A 86 -23.84 10.12 -16.23
C LEU A 86 -25.30 9.73 -16.50
N LEU A 87 -25.74 9.65 -17.76
CA LEU A 87 -27.13 9.27 -18.04
C LEU A 87 -27.55 7.92 -17.37
N PRO A 88 -26.74 6.85 -17.37
CA PRO A 88 -27.07 5.61 -16.69
C PRO A 88 -27.12 5.73 -15.15
N PHE A 89 -26.56 6.80 -14.56
CA PHE A 89 -26.63 7.07 -13.13
C PHE A 89 -28.07 7.18 -12.65
N LEU A 90 -28.94 7.82 -13.44
CA LEU A 90 -30.35 8.03 -13.12
C LEU A 90 -31.16 6.71 -13.01
N PHE A 91 -30.72 5.69 -13.72
CA PHE A 91 -31.40 4.38 -13.79
C PHE A 91 -30.72 3.31 -12.93
N TYR A 92 -29.57 3.60 -12.32
CA TYR A 92 -28.89 2.65 -11.45
C TYR A 92 -29.35 2.81 -10.00
N LYS A 93 -30.08 1.80 -9.47
CA LYS A 93 -30.59 1.81 -8.08
C LYS A 93 -29.50 2.15 -7.05
N GLY A 94 -28.29 1.64 -7.25
CA GLY A 94 -27.15 1.90 -6.37
C GLY A 94 -26.78 3.40 -6.30
N SER A 95 -26.99 4.16 -7.38
CA SER A 95 -26.73 5.61 -7.36
C SER A 95 -27.63 6.34 -6.36
N TRP A 96 -28.89 6.01 -6.32
CA TRP A 96 -29.84 6.62 -5.39
C TRP A 96 -29.58 6.20 -3.95
N GLN A 97 -29.21 4.93 -3.73
CA GLN A 97 -28.78 4.47 -2.40
C GLN A 97 -27.57 5.26 -1.90
N GLU A 98 -26.58 5.48 -2.76
CA GLU A 98 -25.39 6.26 -2.45
C GLU A 98 -25.73 7.72 -2.13
N ILE A 99 -26.55 8.38 -2.95
CA ILE A 99 -27.00 9.76 -2.73
C ILE A 99 -27.76 9.89 -1.40
N ILE A 100 -28.68 8.98 -1.11
CA ILE A 100 -29.42 8.97 0.17
C ILE A 100 -28.45 8.84 1.34
N THR A 101 -27.44 7.98 1.23
CA THR A 101 -26.43 7.80 2.26
C THR A 101 -25.65 9.09 2.48
N ILE A 102 -25.21 9.75 1.41
CA ILE A 102 -24.50 11.03 1.48
C ILE A 102 -25.35 12.10 2.18
N ILE A 103 -26.62 12.24 1.79
CA ILE A 103 -27.53 13.24 2.39
C ILE A 103 -27.72 13.00 3.89
N LYS A 104 -27.83 11.74 4.31
CA LYS A 104 -27.96 11.37 5.73
C LYS A 104 -26.74 11.78 6.57
N THR A 105 -25.54 11.83 5.98
CA THR A 105 -24.33 12.25 6.71
C THR A 105 -24.34 13.71 7.10
N ARG A 106 -25.07 14.59 6.41
CA ARG A 106 -25.12 16.06 6.57
C ARG A 106 -23.75 16.77 6.50
N LYS A 107 -22.68 16.06 6.10
CA LYS A 107 -21.31 16.61 6.02
C LYS A 107 -20.86 16.62 4.57
N HIS A 108 -20.28 17.71 4.12
CA HIS A 108 -19.67 17.86 2.78
C HIS A 108 -20.54 17.36 1.62
N VAL A 109 -21.88 17.46 1.73
CA VAL A 109 -22.86 16.81 0.82
C VAL A 109 -22.55 17.12 -0.64
N PHE A 110 -22.33 18.38 -1.00
CA PHE A 110 -22.06 18.77 -2.38
C PHE A 110 -20.76 18.14 -2.92
N SER A 111 -19.67 18.23 -2.16
CA SER A 111 -18.37 17.66 -2.55
C SER A 111 -18.42 16.13 -2.68
N ARG A 112 -19.18 15.46 -1.80
CA ARG A 112 -19.38 14.00 -1.85
C ARG A 112 -20.20 13.60 -3.05
N ILE A 113 -21.30 14.32 -3.35
CA ILE A 113 -22.11 14.09 -4.56
C ILE A 113 -21.25 14.29 -5.81
N LYS A 114 -20.49 15.39 -5.88
CA LYS A 114 -19.58 15.66 -7.01
C LYS A 114 -18.59 14.50 -7.20
N LYS A 115 -17.92 14.07 -6.15
CA LYS A 115 -16.98 12.94 -6.21
C LYS A 115 -17.67 11.65 -6.66
N THR A 116 -18.87 11.37 -6.16
CA THR A 116 -19.66 10.19 -6.50
C THR A 116 -20.05 10.18 -7.97
N LEU A 117 -20.44 11.32 -8.52
CA LEU A 117 -20.75 11.46 -9.95
C LEU A 117 -19.55 11.19 -10.84
N PHE A 118 -18.37 11.75 -10.52
CA PHE A 118 -17.14 11.46 -11.28
C PHE A 118 -16.74 9.99 -11.17
N PHE A 119 -16.78 9.44 -9.97
CA PHE A 119 -16.50 8.02 -9.76
C PHE A 119 -17.41 7.12 -10.60
N PHE A 120 -18.72 7.44 -10.66
CA PHE A 120 -19.67 6.71 -11.50
C PHE A 120 -19.40 6.88 -12.98
N ALA A 121 -19.07 8.10 -13.42
CA ALA A 121 -18.74 8.37 -14.83
C ALA A 121 -17.51 7.57 -15.27
N ASP A 122 -16.46 7.51 -14.44
CA ASP A 122 -15.26 6.68 -14.70
C ASP A 122 -15.62 5.19 -14.73
N ALA A 123 -16.45 4.74 -13.77
CA ALA A 123 -16.93 3.36 -13.76
C ALA A 123 -17.74 3.01 -15.02
N GLU A 124 -18.62 3.90 -15.46
CA GLU A 124 -19.45 3.66 -16.65
C GLU A 124 -18.61 3.68 -17.94
N ARG A 125 -17.62 4.57 -18.02
CA ARG A 125 -16.68 4.63 -19.14
C ARG A 125 -15.87 3.33 -19.25
N PHE A 126 -15.30 2.88 -18.13
CA PHE A 126 -14.54 1.63 -18.07
C PHE A 126 -15.43 0.41 -18.39
N ARG A 127 -16.67 0.38 -17.89
CA ARG A 127 -17.65 -0.66 -18.20
C ARG A 127 -17.97 -0.76 -19.69
N ARG A 128 -18.15 0.39 -20.37
CA ARG A 128 -18.41 0.40 -21.84
C ARG A 128 -17.21 -0.09 -22.63
N TRP A 129 -16.01 0.25 -22.18
CA TRP A 129 -14.78 -0.25 -22.79
C TRP A 129 -14.63 -1.76 -22.59
N LEU A 130 -14.82 -2.29 -21.37
CA LEU A 130 -14.82 -3.74 -21.12
C LEU A 130 -15.75 -4.50 -22.07
N LYS A 131 -16.93 -3.94 -22.35
CA LYS A 131 -17.89 -4.53 -23.30
C LYS A 131 -17.42 -4.45 -24.75
N LYS A 132 -16.94 -3.29 -25.16
CA LYS A 132 -16.49 -3.05 -26.53
C LYS A 132 -15.35 -3.99 -26.91
N GLU A 133 -14.39 -4.15 -26.00
CA GLU A 133 -13.21 -5.01 -26.20
C GLU A 133 -13.47 -6.48 -25.82
N ASN A 134 -14.70 -6.81 -25.39
CA ASN A 134 -15.10 -8.16 -24.95
C ASN A 134 -14.12 -8.81 -23.95
N ILE A 135 -13.60 -8.01 -22.99
CA ILE A 135 -12.53 -8.42 -22.08
C ILE A 135 -12.96 -9.58 -21.19
N LEU A 136 -14.18 -9.54 -20.65
CA LEU A 136 -14.62 -10.49 -19.64
C LEU A 136 -14.97 -11.87 -20.23
N GLY A 137 -15.25 -11.98 -21.53
CA GLY A 137 -15.54 -13.25 -22.20
C GLY A 137 -16.67 -14.06 -21.57
N THR A 138 -16.65 -15.36 -21.79
CA THR A 138 -17.61 -16.35 -21.23
C THR A 138 -16.92 -17.42 -20.39
N GLU A 139 -15.59 -17.47 -20.41
CA GLU A 139 -14.79 -18.45 -19.68
C GLU A 139 -14.74 -18.13 -18.19
N LYS A 140 -14.39 -19.15 -17.39
CA LYS A 140 -14.10 -18.98 -15.97
C LYS A 140 -12.87 -18.09 -15.79
N ALA A 141 -12.98 -17.05 -14.99
CA ALA A 141 -11.89 -16.12 -14.78
C ALA A 141 -11.93 -15.47 -13.40
N ILE A 142 -10.76 -15.08 -12.92
CA ILE A 142 -10.60 -14.20 -11.75
C ILE A 142 -10.35 -12.78 -12.25
N CYS A 143 -11.18 -11.85 -11.82
CA CYS A 143 -10.96 -10.40 -11.99
C CYS A 143 -10.35 -9.86 -10.70
N TYR A 144 -9.05 -9.61 -10.72
CA TYR A 144 -8.31 -9.05 -9.59
C TYR A 144 -8.05 -7.57 -9.81
N SER A 145 -8.82 -6.69 -9.15
CA SER A 145 -8.50 -5.26 -9.11
C SER A 145 -7.50 -4.99 -7.99
N TYR A 146 -6.28 -4.58 -8.36
CA TYR A 146 -5.22 -4.31 -7.39
C TYR A 146 -5.61 -3.21 -6.39
N TRP A 147 -6.38 -2.22 -6.83
CA TRP A 147 -6.96 -1.17 -6.00
C TRP A 147 -8.47 -1.30 -5.90
N TYR A 148 -9.03 -0.94 -4.76
CA TYR A 148 -10.47 -0.97 -4.51
C TYR A 148 -11.16 0.31 -5.02
N VAL A 149 -11.21 0.50 -6.33
CA VAL A 149 -11.67 1.72 -7.01
C VAL A 149 -12.84 1.46 -7.98
N HIS A 150 -13.18 2.44 -8.80
CA HIS A 150 -14.32 2.43 -9.73
C HIS A 150 -14.38 1.21 -10.67
N ARG A 151 -13.25 0.56 -10.97
CA ARG A 151 -13.23 -0.67 -11.79
C ARG A 151 -14.05 -1.80 -11.17
N ILE A 152 -14.06 -1.90 -9.85
CA ILE A 152 -14.91 -2.87 -9.13
C ILE A 152 -16.39 -2.63 -9.44
N LEU A 153 -16.84 -1.37 -9.40
CA LEU A 153 -18.24 -1.03 -9.75
C LEU A 153 -18.56 -1.39 -11.20
N SER A 154 -17.60 -1.20 -12.10
CA SER A 154 -17.74 -1.51 -13.52
C SER A 154 -17.97 -3.01 -13.76
N ILE A 155 -17.10 -3.85 -13.18
CA ILE A 155 -17.15 -5.31 -13.31
C ILE A 155 -18.40 -5.85 -12.58
N ALA A 156 -18.69 -5.37 -11.39
CA ALA A 156 -19.87 -5.75 -10.61
C ALA A 156 -21.19 -5.57 -11.39
N ARG A 157 -21.30 -4.48 -12.17
CA ARG A 157 -22.48 -4.19 -12.99
C ARG A 157 -22.60 -5.09 -14.22
N GLU A 158 -21.51 -5.72 -14.68
CA GLU A 158 -21.50 -6.72 -15.77
C GLU A 158 -21.65 -8.15 -15.26
N ARG A 159 -21.36 -8.41 -13.98
CA ARG A 159 -21.28 -9.75 -13.39
C ARG A 159 -22.51 -10.63 -13.66
N LYS A 160 -23.73 -10.05 -13.70
CA LYS A 160 -24.95 -10.82 -14.03
C LYS A 160 -24.89 -11.49 -15.40
N LYS A 161 -24.12 -10.94 -16.33
CA LYS A 161 -23.94 -11.48 -17.69
C LYS A 161 -22.74 -12.44 -17.78
N HIS A 162 -21.89 -12.42 -16.77
CA HIS A 162 -20.66 -13.21 -16.69
C HIS A 162 -20.63 -13.96 -15.34
N PRO A 163 -21.49 -14.98 -15.14
CA PRO A 163 -21.63 -15.67 -13.86
C PRO A 163 -20.35 -16.43 -13.44
N ASN A 164 -19.53 -16.80 -14.40
CA ASN A 164 -18.29 -17.55 -14.18
C ASN A 164 -17.11 -16.68 -13.70
N ILE A 165 -17.32 -15.37 -13.48
CA ILE A 165 -16.29 -14.48 -13.02
C ILE A 165 -16.32 -14.40 -11.50
N LYS A 166 -15.15 -14.62 -10.88
CA LYS A 166 -14.88 -14.27 -9.48
C LYS A 166 -14.22 -12.88 -9.44
N LEU A 167 -14.74 -12.01 -8.60
CA LEU A 167 -14.26 -10.61 -8.46
C LEU A 167 -13.59 -10.42 -7.11
N ILE A 168 -12.30 -10.11 -7.13
CA ILE A 168 -11.51 -9.88 -5.93
C ILE A 168 -10.81 -8.52 -5.99
N THR A 169 -10.47 -7.99 -4.83
CA THR A 169 -9.74 -6.72 -4.72
C THR A 169 -8.84 -6.70 -3.50
N ARG A 170 -7.80 -5.86 -3.54
CA ARG A 170 -6.98 -5.50 -2.38
C ARG A 170 -7.26 -4.05 -2.00
N ALA A 171 -7.35 -3.77 -0.71
CA ALA A 171 -7.54 -2.43 -0.17
C ALA A 171 -6.28 -1.97 0.55
N HIS A 172 -5.82 -0.75 0.27
CA HIS A 172 -4.57 -0.21 0.78
C HIS A 172 -4.81 1.00 1.69
N GLY A 173 -4.52 2.18 1.21
CA GLY A 173 -4.63 3.40 2.00
C GLY A 173 -5.58 4.42 1.39
N TYR A 174 -5.25 4.96 0.22
CA TYR A 174 -6.05 6.01 -0.41
C TYR A 174 -7.42 5.51 -0.90
N ASP A 175 -7.48 4.24 -1.24
CA ASP A 175 -8.67 3.54 -1.71
C ASP A 175 -9.54 2.96 -0.59
N LEU A 176 -9.09 3.05 0.66
CA LEU A 176 -9.75 2.52 1.85
C LEU A 176 -10.22 3.64 2.79
N TYR A 177 -9.28 4.45 3.29
CA TYR A 177 -9.55 5.42 4.34
C TYR A 177 -10.24 6.67 3.79
N GLU A 178 -11.41 7.02 4.37
CA GLU A 178 -12.18 8.19 3.94
C GLU A 178 -11.45 9.51 4.22
N GLU A 179 -10.75 9.60 5.35
CA GLU A 179 -10.01 10.77 5.81
C GLU A 179 -8.81 11.13 4.92
N ARG A 180 -8.35 10.22 4.09
CA ARG A 180 -7.34 10.51 3.05
C ARG A 180 -7.88 11.30 1.86
N ASN A 181 -9.16 11.55 1.85
CA ASN A 181 -9.82 12.34 0.82
C ASN A 181 -10.36 13.64 1.40
N SER A 182 -10.24 14.73 0.66
CA SER A 182 -10.67 16.07 1.09
C SER A 182 -12.14 16.18 1.49
N CYS A 183 -13.01 15.33 0.93
CA CYS A 183 -14.44 15.27 1.29
C CYS A 183 -14.76 14.14 2.29
N CYS A 184 -13.76 13.40 2.79
CA CYS A 184 -13.92 12.25 3.69
C CYS A 184 -15.01 11.30 3.18
N TRP A 185 -14.87 10.80 1.96
CA TRP A 185 -15.84 9.91 1.32
C TRP A 185 -15.21 8.93 0.34
N GLN A 186 -15.58 7.65 0.45
CA GLN A 186 -15.21 6.58 -0.50
C GLN A 186 -16.49 6.12 -1.23
N PRO A 187 -16.72 6.58 -2.48
CA PRO A 187 -17.96 6.29 -3.20
C PRO A 187 -18.22 4.80 -3.43
N TYR A 188 -19.47 4.41 -3.29
CA TYR A 188 -19.98 3.06 -3.59
C TYR A 188 -19.37 1.90 -2.82
N LYS A 189 -18.57 2.12 -1.77
CA LYS A 189 -17.87 1.03 -1.03
C LYS A 189 -18.84 -0.06 -0.56
N SER A 190 -19.91 0.31 0.18
CA SER A 190 -20.89 -0.66 0.66
C SER A 190 -21.71 -1.32 -0.47
N ILE A 191 -21.81 -0.67 -1.63
CA ILE A 191 -22.50 -1.24 -2.80
C ILE A 191 -21.57 -2.23 -3.51
N MET A 192 -20.32 -1.84 -3.76
CA MET A 192 -19.31 -2.72 -4.38
C MET A 192 -19.07 -3.96 -3.53
N ASP A 193 -19.07 -3.79 -2.20
CA ASP A 193 -18.90 -4.89 -1.26
C ASP A 193 -19.87 -6.05 -1.51
N ALA A 194 -21.12 -5.77 -1.89
CA ALA A 194 -22.09 -6.82 -2.17
C ALA A 194 -21.72 -7.74 -3.37
N TYR A 195 -20.83 -7.29 -4.23
CA TYR A 195 -20.50 -7.98 -5.48
C TYR A 195 -19.08 -8.59 -5.50
N VAL A 196 -18.22 -8.18 -4.59
CA VAL A 196 -16.85 -8.70 -4.48
C VAL A 196 -16.89 -10.04 -3.74
N ASP A 197 -16.16 -11.05 -4.24
CA ASP A 197 -16.06 -12.37 -3.62
C ASP A 197 -15.06 -12.37 -2.46
N LYS A 198 -13.91 -11.72 -2.62
CA LYS A 198 -12.90 -11.55 -1.58
C LYS A 198 -12.33 -10.14 -1.58
N VAL A 199 -12.09 -9.62 -0.37
CA VAL A 199 -11.38 -8.36 -0.15
C VAL A 199 -10.14 -8.65 0.70
N PHE A 200 -8.98 -8.33 0.16
CA PHE A 200 -7.70 -8.49 0.85
C PHE A 200 -7.26 -7.17 1.47
N PHE A 201 -6.82 -7.21 2.72
CA PHE A 201 -6.34 -6.04 3.45
C PHE A 201 -4.85 -6.21 3.77
N ILE A 202 -4.09 -5.14 3.64
CA ILE A 202 -2.65 -5.14 3.89
C ILE A 202 -2.29 -4.86 5.36
N SER A 203 -3.30 -4.71 6.23
CA SER A 203 -3.15 -4.45 7.67
C SER A 203 -4.41 -4.89 8.43
N GLN A 204 -4.24 -5.24 9.72
CA GLN A 204 -5.36 -5.49 10.62
C GLN A 204 -6.24 -4.24 10.78
N HIS A 205 -5.60 -3.07 10.96
CA HIS A 205 -6.30 -1.80 11.05
C HIS A 205 -7.21 -1.54 9.82
N GLY A 206 -6.72 -1.81 8.60
CA GLY A 206 -7.52 -1.66 7.39
C GLY A 206 -8.70 -2.62 7.32
N TYR A 207 -8.51 -3.86 7.78
CA TYR A 207 -9.56 -4.86 7.90
C TYR A 207 -10.66 -4.42 8.86
N ASP A 208 -10.29 -3.95 10.07
CA ASP A 208 -11.24 -3.52 11.11
C ASP A 208 -11.99 -2.27 10.66
N TYR A 209 -11.27 -1.27 10.12
CA TYR A 209 -11.84 -0.05 9.56
C TYR A 209 -12.90 -0.35 8.49
N TYR A 210 -12.57 -1.26 7.57
CA TYR A 210 -13.50 -1.62 6.50
C TYR A 210 -14.74 -2.33 7.02
N ARG A 211 -14.57 -3.27 7.93
CA ARG A 211 -15.67 -4.03 8.52
C ARG A 211 -16.64 -3.15 9.28
N GLU A 212 -16.13 -2.20 10.01
CA GLU A 212 -16.95 -1.26 10.78
C GLU A 212 -17.78 -0.34 9.87
N ARG A 213 -17.18 0.15 8.77
CA ARG A 213 -17.78 1.22 7.97
C ARG A 213 -18.53 0.76 6.75
N PHE A 214 -18.07 -0.27 6.07
CA PHE A 214 -18.54 -0.63 4.73
C PHE A 214 -19.13 -2.03 4.64
N SER A 215 -18.76 -2.96 5.52
CA SER A 215 -19.31 -4.30 5.46
C SER A 215 -20.78 -4.32 5.84
N ARG A 216 -21.56 -5.16 5.15
CA ARG A 216 -22.96 -5.35 5.49
C ARG A 216 -23.08 -6.40 6.60
N THR A 217 -24.00 -6.14 7.55
CA THR A 217 -24.33 -7.10 8.60
C THR A 217 -24.73 -8.45 8.01
N GLY A 218 -24.17 -9.55 8.53
CA GLY A 218 -24.51 -10.92 8.10
C GLY A 218 -23.71 -11.44 6.91
N GLN A 219 -22.67 -10.74 6.43
CA GLN A 219 -21.78 -11.28 5.38
C GLN A 219 -20.83 -12.34 5.90
N ASN A 220 -20.49 -13.28 5.00
CA ASN A 220 -19.57 -14.37 5.28
C ASN A 220 -18.20 -13.83 5.77
N PRO A 221 -17.75 -14.17 6.99
CA PRO A 221 -16.46 -13.71 7.52
C PRO A 221 -15.27 -14.13 6.66
N THR A 222 -15.37 -15.23 5.91
CA THR A 222 -14.30 -15.70 5.01
C THR A 222 -14.08 -14.83 3.78
N LYS A 223 -14.94 -13.82 3.56
CA LYS A 223 -14.82 -12.85 2.48
C LYS A 223 -13.67 -11.88 2.69
N TYR A 224 -13.38 -11.52 3.94
CA TYR A 224 -12.41 -10.52 4.31
C TYR A 224 -11.15 -11.18 4.83
N ILE A 225 -10.02 -10.90 4.21
CA ILE A 225 -8.76 -11.61 4.45
C ILE A 225 -7.65 -10.59 4.67
N ILE A 226 -6.86 -10.77 5.73
CA ILE A 226 -5.62 -10.03 5.90
C ILE A 226 -4.53 -10.77 5.14
N ASN A 227 -3.90 -10.08 4.20
CA ASN A 227 -2.75 -10.57 3.46
C ASN A 227 -1.75 -9.42 3.32
N TYR A 228 -0.76 -9.42 4.20
CA TYR A 228 0.28 -8.40 4.23
C TYR A 228 1.12 -8.43 2.95
N LEU A 229 1.63 -7.28 2.51
CA LEU A 229 2.48 -7.20 1.31
C LEU A 229 3.84 -7.87 1.57
N GLY A 230 4.49 -7.50 2.66
CA GLY A 230 5.79 -8.05 3.05
C GLY A 230 6.97 -7.51 2.25
N THR A 231 8.15 -7.89 2.69
CA THR A 231 9.45 -7.58 2.08
C THR A 231 10.30 -8.84 1.95
N ASP A 232 11.39 -8.77 1.19
CA ASP A 232 12.28 -9.91 1.02
C ASP A 232 13.03 -10.20 2.31
N ARG A 233 13.26 -11.49 2.57
CA ARG A 233 14.03 -11.94 3.71
C ARG A 233 15.46 -11.44 3.60
N GLN A 234 15.95 -10.81 4.67
CA GLN A 234 17.35 -10.44 4.80
C GLN A 234 18.06 -11.44 5.73
N ILE A 235 19.21 -11.92 5.29
CA ILE A 235 20.03 -12.82 6.11
C ILE A 235 20.98 -11.92 6.89
N GLN A 236 20.71 -11.77 8.18
CA GLN A 236 21.59 -11.02 9.07
C GLN A 236 21.73 -11.76 10.40
N SER A 237 22.95 -11.74 10.95
CA SER A 237 23.20 -12.18 12.32
C SER A 237 22.78 -11.06 13.29
N ILE A 238 22.19 -11.43 14.42
CA ILE A 238 21.94 -10.49 15.51
C ILE A 238 23.27 -9.91 15.94
N LYS A 239 23.33 -8.58 16.11
CA LYS A 239 24.55 -7.89 16.58
C LYS A 239 24.97 -8.48 17.93
N LYS A 240 26.22 -8.87 18.05
CA LYS A 240 26.75 -9.41 19.31
C LYS A 240 27.01 -8.32 20.34
N GLU A 241 27.40 -7.15 19.87
CA GLU A 241 27.70 -5.97 20.69
C GLU A 241 27.28 -4.72 19.92
N ARG A 242 26.80 -3.71 20.63
CA ARG A 242 26.56 -2.39 20.05
C ARG A 242 27.87 -1.78 19.59
N ARG A 243 27.90 -1.25 18.38
CA ARG A 243 29.06 -0.48 17.91
C ARG A 243 29.19 0.80 18.75
N ASN A 244 30.42 1.09 19.12
CA ASN A 244 30.74 2.22 19.98
C ASN A 244 30.58 3.61 19.37
N CYS A 245 29.68 3.90 18.42
CA CYS A 245 29.44 5.25 17.92
C CYS A 245 29.60 5.50 16.41
N PRO A 246 28.90 6.47 15.91
CA PRO A 246 27.68 7.09 16.46
C PRO A 246 26.47 6.17 16.33
N PHE A 247 25.46 6.30 17.21
CA PHE A 247 24.17 5.60 17.11
C PHE A 247 23.48 5.98 15.79
N LEU A 248 23.23 5.00 14.94
CA LEU A 248 22.71 5.22 13.61
C LEU A 248 21.17 5.17 13.60
N LEU A 249 20.55 6.33 13.55
CA LEU A 249 19.12 6.50 13.38
C LEU A 249 18.76 6.63 11.90
N VAL A 250 17.86 5.82 11.37
CA VAL A 250 17.41 5.89 9.98
C VAL A 250 15.94 6.24 9.88
N SER A 251 15.58 7.02 8.87
CA SER A 251 14.21 7.23 8.44
C SER A 251 14.10 7.18 6.91
N CYS A 252 12.99 6.67 6.39
CA CYS A 252 12.78 6.54 4.95
C CYS A 252 11.34 6.83 4.58
N SER A 253 11.11 7.93 3.85
CA SER A 253 9.80 8.30 3.29
C SER A 253 9.93 9.51 2.36
N SER A 254 8.92 9.77 1.54
CA SER A 254 8.82 11.07 0.86
C SER A 254 8.78 12.22 1.87
N ILE A 255 9.44 13.33 1.60
CA ILE A 255 9.41 14.53 2.46
C ILE A 255 8.16 15.37 2.10
N LEU A 256 7.04 14.94 2.68
CA LEU A 256 5.71 15.57 2.55
C LEU A 256 5.16 15.90 3.94
N PRO A 257 4.24 16.89 4.07
CA PRO A 257 3.66 17.26 5.36
C PRO A 257 3.09 16.10 6.16
N VAL A 258 2.47 15.13 5.49
CA VAL A 258 1.89 13.92 6.12
C VAL A 258 2.94 13.01 6.78
N LYS A 259 4.22 13.12 6.42
CA LYS A 259 5.32 12.31 6.97
C LYS A 259 6.01 12.95 8.18
N ARG A 260 5.77 14.23 8.43
CA ARG A 260 6.26 15.01 9.59
C ARG A 260 7.77 14.85 9.87
N ILE A 261 8.61 14.90 8.82
CA ILE A 261 10.07 14.80 9.00
C ILE A 261 10.62 15.95 9.86
N SER A 262 9.94 17.11 9.87
CA SER A 262 10.23 18.22 10.78
C SER A 262 10.26 17.80 12.25
N LEU A 263 9.37 16.88 12.66
CA LEU A 263 9.30 16.40 14.03
C LEU A 263 10.55 15.61 14.44
N ILE A 264 11.15 14.87 13.51
CA ILE A 264 12.44 14.16 13.75
C ILE A 264 13.55 15.18 14.00
N VAL A 265 13.62 16.23 13.18
CA VAL A 265 14.61 17.30 13.35
C VAL A 265 14.44 18.01 14.71
N GLU A 266 13.20 18.32 15.09
CA GLU A 266 12.88 18.94 16.38
C GLU A 266 13.22 18.03 17.56
N ALA A 267 12.94 16.74 17.45
CA ALA A 267 13.28 15.75 18.47
C ALA A 267 14.80 15.64 18.67
N LEU A 268 15.56 15.54 17.57
CA LEU A 268 17.03 15.50 17.62
C LEU A 268 17.61 16.77 18.22
N ALA A 269 16.99 17.95 18.00
CA ALA A 269 17.44 19.20 18.59
C ALA A 269 17.28 19.24 20.12
N LEU A 270 16.38 18.44 20.69
CA LEU A 270 16.17 18.34 22.15
C LEU A 270 17.13 17.36 22.86
N LEU A 271 17.81 16.49 22.10
CA LEU A 271 18.74 15.50 22.69
C LEU A 271 20.02 16.17 23.18
N GLU A 272 20.48 15.73 24.35
CA GLU A 272 21.73 16.15 24.97
C GLU A 272 22.57 14.92 25.31
N HIS A 273 23.87 15.02 25.19
CA HIS A 273 24.83 13.94 25.51
C HIS A 273 24.64 12.63 24.71
N CYS A 274 24.08 12.73 23.51
CA CYS A 274 23.87 11.62 22.58
C CYS A 274 24.72 11.78 21.34
N ASN A 275 25.55 10.80 21.01
CA ASN A 275 26.28 10.80 19.75
C ASN A 275 25.46 10.04 18.68
N ILE A 276 24.72 10.79 17.86
CA ILE A 276 23.77 10.25 16.89
C ILE A 276 24.12 10.69 15.48
N ARG A 277 24.04 9.75 14.54
CA ARG A 277 24.03 10.00 13.11
C ARG A 277 22.64 9.67 12.56
N TRP A 278 21.89 10.70 12.16
CA TRP A 278 20.60 10.52 11.52
C TRP A 278 20.74 10.56 9.99
N VAL A 279 20.21 9.53 9.32
CA VAL A 279 20.18 9.44 7.86
C VAL A 279 18.73 9.33 7.39
N HIS A 280 18.32 10.25 6.52
CA HIS A 280 17.00 10.23 5.90
C HIS A 280 17.10 9.91 4.41
N PHE A 281 16.35 8.88 3.98
CA PHE A 281 16.16 8.53 2.58
C PHE A 281 14.80 9.00 2.10
N GLY A 282 14.78 9.88 1.11
CA GLY A 282 13.57 10.38 0.49
C GLY A 282 13.67 11.83 0.05
N ASP A 283 12.81 12.17 -0.89
CA ASP A 283 12.68 13.50 -1.47
C ASP A 283 11.21 13.94 -1.43
N GLY A 284 10.92 15.19 -1.71
CA GLY A 284 9.55 15.69 -1.74
C GLY A 284 9.44 17.21 -1.69
N SER A 285 8.20 17.70 -1.68
CA SER A 285 7.93 19.15 -1.75
C SER A 285 8.54 19.98 -0.61
N ASP A 286 8.77 19.35 0.54
CA ASP A 286 9.28 20.02 1.74
C ASP A 286 10.79 19.81 1.95
N PHE A 287 11.52 19.23 0.96
CA PHE A 287 12.93 18.89 1.11
C PHE A 287 13.80 20.08 1.53
N ASP A 288 13.71 21.19 0.81
CA ASP A 288 14.51 22.39 1.12
C ASP A 288 14.15 23.00 2.47
N LYS A 289 12.86 22.95 2.84
CA LYS A 289 12.37 23.41 4.14
C LYS A 289 12.97 22.58 5.28
N ILE A 290 12.98 21.25 5.14
CA ILE A 290 13.56 20.36 6.16
C ILE A 290 15.07 20.50 6.22
N LYS A 291 15.75 20.68 5.10
CA LYS A 291 17.19 20.93 5.04
C LYS A 291 17.58 22.21 5.79
N GLU A 292 16.83 23.29 5.57
CA GLU A 292 17.06 24.56 6.29
C GLU A 292 16.74 24.44 7.79
N GLN A 293 15.66 23.75 8.16
CA GLN A 293 15.33 23.48 9.56
C GLN A 293 16.42 22.68 10.25
N ALA A 294 16.93 21.61 9.63
CA ALA A 294 18.03 20.80 10.15
C ALA A 294 19.31 21.64 10.32
N ARG A 295 19.68 22.43 9.33
CA ARG A 295 20.81 23.35 9.41
C ARG A 295 20.71 24.31 10.60
N LYS A 296 19.52 24.87 10.81
CA LYS A 296 19.28 25.84 11.88
C LYS A 296 19.28 25.23 13.27
N LEU A 297 18.67 24.06 13.44
CA LEU A 297 18.46 23.45 14.75
C LEU A 297 19.57 22.47 15.15
N LEU A 298 20.20 21.81 14.19
CA LEU A 298 21.23 20.78 14.45
C LEU A 298 22.64 21.27 14.13
N GLY A 299 22.81 22.32 13.32
CA GLY A 299 24.13 22.80 12.88
C GLY A 299 25.08 23.25 14.00
N GLY A 300 24.55 23.55 15.20
CA GLY A 300 25.33 23.89 16.39
C GLY A 300 25.55 22.74 17.37
N LYS A 301 25.12 21.51 17.04
CA LYS A 301 25.22 20.32 17.90
C LYS A 301 26.29 19.36 17.37
N PRO A 302 27.51 19.35 17.95
CA PRO A 302 28.62 18.56 17.42
C PRO A 302 28.38 17.05 17.50
N ASP A 303 27.55 16.62 18.46
CA ASP A 303 27.25 15.20 18.68
C ASP A 303 26.05 14.68 17.86
N ILE A 304 25.40 15.56 17.06
CA ILE A 304 24.27 15.18 16.19
C ILE A 304 24.68 15.41 14.73
N LEU A 305 25.02 14.32 14.06
CA LEU A 305 25.27 14.35 12.61
C LEU A 305 23.96 14.02 11.86
N TYR A 306 23.75 14.68 10.71
CA TYR A 306 22.56 14.40 9.88
C TYR A 306 22.88 14.38 8.39
N GLU A 307 22.20 13.52 7.67
CA GLU A 307 22.31 13.37 6.22
C GLU A 307 20.91 13.27 5.60
N LEU A 308 20.59 14.17 4.68
CA LEU A 308 19.39 14.11 3.83
C LEU A 308 19.81 13.65 2.44
N ARG A 309 19.58 12.37 2.11
CA ARG A 309 20.12 11.74 0.90
C ARG A 309 19.25 11.92 -0.34
N GLY A 310 18.08 12.55 -0.20
CA GLY A 310 17.14 12.67 -1.32
C GLY A 310 16.60 11.31 -1.77
N HIS A 311 16.16 11.25 -3.02
CA HIS A 311 15.67 10.00 -3.60
C HIS A 311 16.81 9.00 -3.82
N VAL A 312 16.69 7.82 -3.19
CA VAL A 312 17.63 6.71 -3.32
C VAL A 312 16.87 5.47 -3.76
N ALA A 313 17.44 4.70 -4.69
CA ALA A 313 16.82 3.47 -5.16
C ALA A 313 16.73 2.44 -4.01
N ASN A 314 15.62 1.70 -3.95
CA ASN A 314 15.35 0.75 -2.86
C ASN A 314 16.50 -0.26 -2.65
N LYS A 315 17.07 -0.79 -3.74
CA LYS A 315 18.23 -1.72 -3.67
C LYS A 315 19.44 -1.12 -2.94
N ASP A 316 19.65 0.19 -3.07
CA ASP A 316 20.78 0.89 -2.45
C ASP A 316 20.49 1.16 -0.97
N ILE A 317 19.20 1.40 -0.61
CA ILE A 317 18.76 1.46 0.80
C ILE A 317 18.94 0.10 1.47
N ILE A 318 18.55 -0.99 0.83
CA ILE A 318 18.76 -2.36 1.34
C ILE A 318 20.26 -2.67 1.49
N SER A 319 21.11 -2.23 0.53
CA SER A 319 22.56 -2.36 0.64
C SER A 319 23.10 -1.56 1.82
N TYR A 320 22.60 -0.35 2.04
CA TYR A 320 22.96 0.49 3.18
C TYR A 320 22.66 -0.19 4.52
N TYR A 321 21.50 -0.80 4.68
CA TYR A 321 21.16 -1.56 5.89
C TYR A 321 22.11 -2.72 6.15
N LYS A 322 22.60 -3.38 5.09
CA LYS A 322 23.56 -4.49 5.20
C LYS A 322 24.95 -4.04 5.62
N THR A 323 25.39 -2.85 5.19
CA THR A 323 26.74 -2.37 5.43
C THR A 323 26.85 -1.51 6.68
N GLU A 324 25.87 -0.67 6.95
CA GLU A 324 25.91 0.30 8.05
C GLU A 324 25.21 -0.20 9.31
N GLU A 325 24.35 -1.23 9.19
CA GLU A 325 23.64 -1.88 10.30
C GLU A 325 22.95 -0.86 11.25
N PRO A 326 21.89 -0.17 10.83
CA PRO A 326 21.22 0.85 11.64
C PRO A 326 20.81 0.36 13.02
N ASP A 327 20.89 1.26 14.01
CA ASP A 327 20.51 0.94 15.40
C ASP A 327 19.03 1.18 15.66
N CYS A 328 18.39 2.10 14.92
CA CYS A 328 16.97 2.37 15.07
C CYS A 328 16.38 2.96 13.80
N PHE A 329 15.13 2.62 13.52
CA PHE A 329 14.34 3.25 12.46
C PHE A 329 13.22 4.09 13.09
N ILE A 330 13.02 5.31 12.58
CA ILE A 330 11.95 6.20 13.06
C ILE A 330 11.01 6.64 11.94
N MET A 331 9.69 6.61 12.23
CA MET A 331 8.64 7.11 11.34
C MET A 331 7.59 7.91 12.13
N THR A 332 7.39 9.16 11.73
CA THR A 332 6.54 10.13 12.42
C THR A 332 5.26 10.51 11.66
N SER A 333 4.83 9.66 10.74
CA SER A 333 3.71 9.94 9.81
C SER A 333 2.39 10.21 10.54
N VAL A 334 1.53 11.03 9.93
CA VAL A 334 0.14 11.28 10.37
C VAL A 334 -0.81 10.16 9.94
N SER A 335 -0.48 9.46 8.85
CA SER A 335 -1.33 8.40 8.31
C SER A 335 -0.50 7.41 7.50
N GLU A 336 -0.66 6.13 7.80
CA GLU A 336 -0.03 5.01 7.08
C GLU A 336 -1.03 3.88 6.85
N GLY A 337 -0.82 3.09 5.78
CA GLY A 337 -1.53 1.84 5.58
C GLY A 337 -0.77 0.70 6.25
N SER A 338 0.33 0.29 5.61
CA SER A 338 1.31 -0.68 6.12
C SER A 338 2.67 -0.28 5.55
N PRO A 339 3.46 0.54 6.29
CA PRO A 339 4.66 1.19 5.73
C PRO A 339 5.76 0.19 5.40
N VAL A 340 6.09 0.05 4.11
CA VAL A 340 7.10 -0.89 3.61
C VAL A 340 8.48 -0.60 4.19
N ALA A 341 8.86 0.68 4.35
CA ALA A 341 10.13 1.05 4.93
C ALA A 341 10.32 0.54 6.38
N MET A 342 9.24 0.47 7.18
CA MET A 342 9.30 -0.17 8.50
C MET A 342 9.42 -1.69 8.39
N GLN A 343 8.73 -2.31 7.42
CA GLN A 343 8.86 -3.76 7.17
C GLN A 343 10.29 -4.12 6.76
N GLU A 344 10.93 -3.28 5.94
CA GLU A 344 12.33 -3.41 5.56
C GLU A 344 13.24 -3.30 6.80
N ALA A 345 13.06 -2.29 7.64
CA ALA A 345 13.85 -2.13 8.86
C ALA A 345 13.76 -3.36 9.78
N ILE A 346 12.56 -3.84 10.08
CA ILE A 346 12.39 -5.02 10.95
C ILE A 346 12.85 -6.33 10.31
N SER A 347 12.97 -6.40 8.96
CA SER A 347 13.57 -7.55 8.27
C SER A 347 15.07 -7.72 8.57
N PHE A 348 15.72 -6.62 8.98
CA PHE A 348 17.09 -6.58 9.46
C PHE A 348 17.23 -6.68 10.98
N GLY A 349 16.12 -6.90 11.70
CA GLY A 349 16.14 -6.90 13.15
C GLY A 349 16.14 -5.49 13.78
N VAL A 350 16.09 -4.44 13.02
CA VAL A 350 16.22 -3.06 13.53
C VAL A 350 15.02 -2.71 14.42
N PRO A 351 15.24 -2.22 15.64
CA PRO A 351 14.20 -1.64 16.49
C PRO A 351 13.55 -0.43 15.84
N ILE A 352 12.25 -0.23 16.08
CA ILE A 352 11.48 0.81 15.39
C ILE A 352 10.79 1.78 16.36
N ILE A 353 10.75 3.05 15.99
CA ILE A 353 9.93 4.09 16.62
C ILE A 353 8.87 4.52 15.60
N GLY A 354 7.59 4.51 16.00
CA GLY A 354 6.52 4.86 15.08
C GLY A 354 5.32 5.47 15.75
N THR A 355 4.56 6.30 15.04
CA THR A 355 3.34 6.92 15.52
C THR A 355 2.16 5.94 15.52
N ALA A 356 1.23 6.08 16.47
CA ALA A 356 0.06 5.21 16.62
C ALA A 356 -1.01 5.50 15.54
N VAL A 357 -0.65 5.36 14.24
CA VAL A 357 -1.56 5.63 13.12
C VAL A 357 -1.61 4.47 12.13
N GLY A 358 -2.79 4.17 11.64
CA GLY A 358 -3.01 3.14 10.63
C GLY A 358 -2.45 1.77 11.04
N GLY A 359 -1.64 1.16 10.17
CA GLY A 359 -1.05 -0.15 10.43
C GLY A 359 0.27 -0.12 11.22
N ILE A 360 0.75 1.04 11.71
CA ILE A 360 2.00 1.09 12.50
C ILE A 360 1.86 0.38 13.86
N PRO A 361 0.76 0.54 14.63
CA PRO A 361 0.63 -0.12 15.93
C PRO A 361 0.76 -1.65 15.87
N GLU A 362 0.35 -2.28 14.79
CA GLU A 362 0.46 -3.75 14.64
C GLU A 362 1.88 -4.24 14.29
N MET A 363 2.79 -3.31 13.98
CA MET A 363 4.21 -3.57 13.70
C MET A 363 5.08 -3.42 14.93
N ILE A 364 4.57 -2.81 16.00
CA ILE A 364 5.31 -2.52 17.24
C ILE A 364 4.75 -3.36 18.38
N ASP A 365 5.49 -4.37 18.79
CA ASP A 365 5.20 -5.22 19.93
C ASP A 365 6.52 -5.65 20.61
N GLN A 366 7.01 -4.89 21.56
CA GLN A 366 8.28 -5.08 22.26
C GLN A 366 9.55 -5.04 21.37
N ASN A 367 9.42 -4.63 20.14
CA ASN A 367 10.53 -4.42 19.19
C ASN A 367 10.81 -2.94 18.93
N GLY A 368 10.27 -2.06 19.75
CA GLY A 368 10.40 -0.63 19.57
C GLY A 368 9.46 0.16 20.46
N ILE A 369 9.27 1.43 20.12
CA ILE A 369 8.43 2.37 20.90
C ILE A 369 7.33 2.95 20.03
N LEU A 370 6.10 2.78 20.49
CA LEU A 370 4.92 3.36 19.87
C LEU A 370 4.66 4.76 20.46
N LEU A 371 4.76 5.77 19.63
CA LEU A 371 4.43 7.16 19.95
C LEU A 371 2.91 7.38 19.88
N SER A 372 2.40 8.44 20.53
CA SER A 372 1.01 8.87 20.36
C SER A 372 0.70 9.21 18.87
N GLU A 373 -0.56 9.34 18.49
CA GLU A 373 -0.97 9.72 17.12
C GLU A 373 -0.41 11.08 16.69
N ASN A 374 -0.33 12.02 17.65
CA ASN A 374 0.20 13.35 17.45
C ASN A 374 1.30 13.65 18.48
N PRO A 375 2.48 13.00 18.34
CA PRO A 375 3.53 13.14 19.33
C PRO A 375 4.16 14.53 19.29
N SER A 376 4.60 14.98 20.46
CA SER A 376 5.47 16.14 20.59
C SER A 376 6.90 15.78 20.22
N ALA A 377 7.73 16.81 19.95
CA ALA A 377 9.17 16.62 19.76
C ALA A 377 9.84 16.01 21.00
N MET A 378 9.37 16.34 22.19
CA MET A 378 9.86 15.79 23.45
C MET A 378 9.53 14.30 23.58
N GLU A 379 8.32 13.86 23.19
CA GLU A 379 7.95 12.43 23.18
C GLU A 379 8.83 11.63 22.21
N ALA A 380 9.05 12.15 21.01
CA ALA A 380 9.91 11.51 20.02
C ALA A 380 11.38 11.49 20.48
N ALA A 381 11.89 12.57 21.09
CA ALA A 381 13.23 12.62 21.67
C ALA A 381 13.39 11.61 22.81
N GLY A 382 12.41 11.52 23.71
CA GLY A 382 12.41 10.52 24.80
C GLY A 382 12.45 9.08 24.29
N ALA A 383 11.73 8.80 23.18
CA ALA A 383 11.76 7.47 22.56
C ALA A 383 13.14 7.15 21.95
N ILE A 384 13.77 8.13 21.27
CA ILE A 384 15.12 7.96 20.74
C ILE A 384 16.10 7.73 21.88
N GLN A 385 16.06 8.55 22.95
CA GLN A 385 16.91 8.45 24.12
C GLN A 385 16.78 7.08 24.80
N CYS A 386 15.54 6.60 24.96
CA CYS A 386 15.26 5.31 25.60
C CYS A 386 15.96 4.15 24.86
N ILE A 387 15.95 4.12 23.52
CA ILE A 387 16.65 3.10 22.77
C ILE A 387 18.15 3.33 22.78
N TYR A 388 18.59 4.59 22.77
CA TYR A 388 20.01 4.97 22.86
C TYR A 388 20.66 4.47 24.15
N ASP A 389 20.00 4.65 25.29
CA ASP A 389 20.50 4.30 26.64
C ASP A 389 20.29 2.82 27.02
N MET A 390 19.63 2.05 26.14
CA MET A 390 19.30 0.65 26.43
C MET A 390 20.55 -0.21 26.54
N ASP A 391 20.57 -1.13 27.49
CA ASP A 391 21.64 -2.13 27.57
C ASP A 391 21.57 -3.14 26.41
N ASP A 392 22.67 -3.86 26.21
CA ASP A 392 22.81 -4.77 25.07
C ASP A 392 21.80 -5.94 25.14
N GLU A 393 21.46 -6.43 26.32
CA GLU A 393 20.52 -7.56 26.47
C GLU A 393 19.10 -7.14 26.07
N ALA A 394 18.64 -6.01 26.57
CA ALA A 394 17.33 -5.45 26.22
C ALA A 394 17.25 -5.08 24.74
N TYR A 395 18.32 -4.48 24.19
CA TYR A 395 18.40 -4.14 22.77
C TYR A 395 18.33 -5.39 21.88
N GLN A 396 19.12 -6.43 22.16
CA GLN A 396 19.10 -7.70 21.42
C GLN A 396 17.72 -8.39 21.52
N LYS A 397 16.99 -8.20 22.62
CA LYS A 397 15.62 -8.69 22.74
C LYS A 397 14.70 -7.98 21.75
N MET A 398 14.85 -6.67 21.57
CA MET A 398 14.11 -5.92 20.55
C MET A 398 14.46 -6.38 19.14
N GLU A 399 15.75 -6.59 18.81
CA GLU A 399 16.19 -7.10 17.50
C GLU A 399 15.52 -8.46 17.19
N ARG A 400 15.60 -9.41 18.13
CA ARG A 400 14.94 -10.72 17.98
C ARG A 400 13.45 -10.58 17.75
N LYS A 401 12.81 -9.67 18.46
CA LYS A 401 11.38 -9.41 18.32
C LYS A 401 11.02 -8.79 16.98
N SER A 402 11.84 -7.87 16.45
CA SER A 402 11.69 -7.33 15.08
C SER A 402 11.71 -8.45 14.03
N LEU A 403 12.69 -9.33 14.08
CA LEU A 403 12.78 -10.49 13.16
C LEU A 403 11.59 -11.46 13.32
N GLN A 404 11.14 -11.68 14.56
CA GLN A 404 9.97 -12.52 14.82
C GLN A 404 8.70 -11.95 14.19
N ILE A 405 8.43 -10.64 14.38
CA ILE A 405 7.27 -9.96 13.79
C ILE A 405 7.35 -10.00 12.27
N TRP A 406 8.52 -9.73 11.71
CA TRP A 406 8.73 -9.80 10.27
C TRP A 406 8.42 -11.20 9.74
N THR A 407 8.99 -12.25 10.32
CA THR A 407 8.77 -13.65 9.90
C THR A 407 7.30 -14.06 9.99
N GLN A 408 6.59 -13.58 11.01
CA GLN A 408 5.20 -13.93 11.21
C GLN A 408 4.25 -13.23 10.23
N LYS A 409 4.49 -11.93 9.96
CA LYS A 409 3.54 -11.08 9.23
C LYS A 409 4.06 -10.57 7.89
N TYR A 410 5.35 -10.30 7.75
CA TYR A 410 5.90 -9.53 6.63
C TYR A 410 6.88 -10.30 5.75
N ASP A 411 6.95 -11.62 5.88
CA ASP A 411 7.66 -12.49 4.94
C ASP A 411 6.89 -12.54 3.62
N ARG A 412 7.45 -11.88 2.60
CA ARG A 412 6.83 -11.74 1.27
C ARG A 412 6.54 -13.08 0.62
N GLU A 413 7.48 -14.01 0.64
CA GLU A 413 7.31 -15.32 0.00
C GLU A 413 6.19 -16.11 0.64
N LYS A 414 6.10 -16.09 1.97
CA LYS A 414 5.01 -16.72 2.71
C LYS A 414 3.67 -16.09 2.33
N ASN A 415 3.60 -14.75 2.34
CA ASN A 415 2.36 -14.02 2.08
C ASN A 415 1.87 -14.21 0.63
N ILE A 416 2.79 -14.27 -0.34
CA ILE A 416 2.46 -14.58 -1.73
C ILE A 416 1.95 -16.03 -1.85
N ARG A 417 2.62 -17.00 -1.23
CA ARG A 417 2.14 -18.39 -1.25
C ARG A 417 0.73 -18.52 -0.69
N GLU A 418 0.44 -17.89 0.44
CA GLU A 418 -0.90 -17.89 1.04
C GLU A 418 -1.92 -17.24 0.11
N PHE A 419 -1.56 -16.11 -0.51
CA PHE A 419 -2.41 -15.43 -1.49
C PHE A 419 -2.75 -16.34 -2.68
N ILE A 420 -1.75 -16.98 -3.30
CA ILE A 420 -1.95 -17.92 -4.42
C ILE A 420 -2.82 -19.10 -4.02
N GLN A 421 -2.63 -19.68 -2.83
CA GLN A 421 -3.48 -20.77 -2.34
C GLN A 421 -4.95 -20.35 -2.23
N ILE A 422 -5.20 -19.12 -1.79
CA ILE A 422 -6.56 -18.58 -1.73
C ILE A 422 -7.13 -18.39 -3.13
N LEU A 423 -6.35 -17.86 -4.07
CA LEU A 423 -6.79 -17.69 -5.46
C LEU A 423 -7.11 -19.03 -6.13
N ASN A 424 -6.30 -20.06 -5.90
CA ASN A 424 -6.57 -21.40 -6.42
C ASN A 424 -7.89 -21.96 -5.87
N ARG A 425 -8.15 -21.81 -4.56
CA ARG A 425 -9.45 -22.22 -3.98
C ARG A 425 -10.63 -21.47 -4.61
N ILE A 426 -10.50 -20.14 -4.80
CA ILE A 426 -11.53 -19.32 -5.47
C ILE A 426 -11.75 -19.80 -6.92
N SER A 427 -10.66 -20.20 -7.58
CA SER A 427 -10.72 -20.74 -8.93
C SER A 427 -11.45 -22.09 -8.95
N ASP A 428 -11.36 -22.92 -7.91
CA ASP A 428 -11.97 -24.25 -7.85
C ASP A 428 -13.43 -24.22 -7.39
N GLU A 429 -13.85 -23.15 -6.71
CA GLU A 429 -15.26 -22.93 -6.32
C GLU A 429 -16.15 -22.81 -7.56
N GLU A 430 -17.17 -23.68 -7.71
CA GLU A 430 -18.19 -23.65 -8.77
C GLU A 430 -19.09 -22.39 -8.74
#